data_71dfe4374f974b1caa3838dce24e6f4f
#
_entry.id   71dfe4374f974b1caa3838dce24e6f4f
#
_cell.length_a   1.000
_cell.length_b   1.000
_cell.length_c   1.000
_cell.angle_alpha   90.00
_cell.angle_beta   90.00
_cell.angle_gamma   90.00
#
_symmetry.space_group_name_H-M   'P 1'
#
loop_
_entity.id
_entity.type
_entity.pdbx_description
1 polymer ?
#
loop_
_entity_poly.entity_id
_entity_poly.type
_entity_poly.pdbx_seq_one_letter_code
_entity_poly.pdbx_strand_id
1 'polypeptide(L)'
;MGIHAVQKKSCYRLFCLYPLSLMLISLFSIISSAAALEVQPFDCAKCHVAQINQIVADGSKHTTEISCLDCHPRHLPDSTDTITDCIVCHEGQQHYQIGDCLHCHMNPHMPMTHLRDPLKPARDECLSCHSDVGQGMAASPSRHSELFCNRCHNHHKEIPECLECHGAHLEEQTATDCFRCHQAHQPLQIVPSGYLPASFCRICHQESARNLAETNTNHVGINCVSCHKGEHPSTPACQDCHGLPHSQVIHSKHQNCLECHVDAHRLISGR
;
A
#
# COMPACT_ATOMS: atom_id res chain seq x y z
N MET A 1 -31.08 66.71 11.71
CA MET A 1 -30.80 68.08 11.21
C MET A 1 -30.01 67.88 9.94
N GLY A 2 -30.48 68.19 8.77
CA GLY A 2 -31.54 68.85 8.01
C GLY A 2 -31.36 68.27 6.59
N ILE A 3 -32.28 67.71 5.92
CA ILE A 3 -33.31 68.25 5.07
C ILE A 3 -32.82 69.32 4.06
N HIS A 4 -32.87 68.97 2.79
CA HIS A 4 -33.30 69.76 1.64
C HIS A 4 -33.10 68.87 0.41
N ALA A 5 -34.06 68.29 -0.24
CA ALA A 5 -35.29 68.72 -0.95
C ALA A 5 -35.04 69.58 -2.23
N VAL A 6 -35.54 68.97 -3.31
CA VAL A 6 -36.18 69.56 -4.48
C VAL A 6 -35.32 70.28 -5.55
N GLN A 7 -35.34 69.76 -6.81
CA GLN A 7 -36.23 70.36 -7.80
C GLN A 7 -36.27 69.61 -9.14
N LYS A 8 -37.45 69.29 -9.56
CA LYS A 8 -37.86 68.95 -10.96
C LYS A 8 -37.61 70.14 -11.87
N LYS A 9 -37.15 69.90 -13.06
CA LYS A 9 -37.58 70.67 -14.25
C LYS A 9 -37.67 69.78 -15.45
N SER A 10 -38.88 69.68 -15.94
CA SER A 10 -39.35 69.16 -17.19
C SER A 10 -38.90 70.07 -18.33
N CYS A 11 -38.50 69.54 -19.43
CA CYS A 11 -38.71 70.19 -20.71
C CYS A 11 -38.87 69.17 -21.83
N TYR A 12 -40.03 69.26 -22.39
CA TYR A 12 -40.50 68.48 -23.55
C TYR A 12 -39.94 69.03 -24.87
N ARG A 13 -39.91 68.11 -25.83
CA ARG A 13 -39.91 68.34 -27.30
C ARG A 13 -38.54 68.38 -27.97
N LEU A 14 -38.20 67.28 -28.64
CA LEU A 14 -38.20 67.32 -30.10
C LEU A 14 -38.48 65.92 -30.65
N PHE A 15 -39.60 65.86 -31.28
CA PHE A 15 -40.08 64.71 -32.05
C PHE A 15 -39.48 64.71 -33.43
N CYS A 16 -39.35 63.50 -33.97
CA CYS A 16 -39.29 63.14 -35.41
C CYS A 16 -37.90 63.23 -36.07
N LEU A 17 -37.55 62.08 -36.43
CA LEU A 17 -36.89 61.57 -37.64
C LEU A 17 -35.73 60.64 -37.28
N TYR A 18 -36.01 59.36 -37.03
CA TYR A 18 -35.14 58.24 -37.39
C TYR A 18 -35.78 56.91 -36.97
N PRO A 19 -36.79 56.42 -37.64
CA PRO A 19 -37.23 55.02 -37.42
C PRO A 19 -36.71 54.03 -38.49
N LEU A 20 -35.92 54.48 -39.51
CA LEU A 20 -35.52 53.53 -40.58
C LEU A 20 -34.08 53.02 -40.49
N SER A 21 -33.18 53.64 -39.76
CA SER A 21 -31.81 53.17 -39.63
C SER A 21 -31.59 52.18 -38.49
N LEU A 22 -32.46 52.12 -37.48
CA LEU A 22 -32.42 51.16 -36.38
C LEU A 22 -32.92 49.77 -36.73
N MET A 23 -33.78 49.67 -37.76
CA MET A 23 -34.31 48.39 -38.23
C MET A 23 -33.34 47.59 -39.12
N LEU A 24 -32.39 48.28 -39.77
CA LEU A 24 -31.35 47.61 -40.58
C LEU A 24 -30.14 47.16 -39.76
N ILE A 25 -29.91 47.69 -38.55
CA ILE A 25 -28.84 47.26 -37.64
C ILE A 25 -29.26 46.04 -36.81
N SER A 26 -30.53 45.83 -36.56
CA SER A 26 -31.02 44.66 -35.86
C SER A 26 -31.11 43.37 -36.70
N LEU A 27 -31.04 43.52 -38.08
CA LEU A 27 -31.02 42.34 -38.97
C LEU A 27 -29.64 41.77 -39.24
N PHE A 28 -28.55 42.47 -38.84
CA PHE A 28 -27.20 42.01 -39.07
C PHE A 28 -26.53 41.42 -37.84
N SER A 29 -27.22 41.32 -36.72
CA SER A 29 -26.72 40.70 -35.47
C SER A 29 -27.16 39.26 -35.27
N ILE A 30 -27.72 38.58 -36.26
CA ILE A 30 -27.73 37.13 -36.33
C ILE A 30 -26.42 36.65 -36.94
N ILE A 31 -25.32 37.06 -36.37
CA ILE A 31 -24.08 36.30 -36.50
C ILE A 31 -24.38 34.98 -35.82
N SER A 32 -24.61 33.98 -36.64
CA SER A 32 -24.59 32.59 -36.19
C SER A 32 -23.33 32.42 -35.33
N SER A 33 -23.50 32.42 -34.04
CA SER A 33 -22.58 31.71 -33.17
C SER A 33 -22.65 30.28 -33.66
N ALA A 34 -21.80 29.91 -34.60
CA ALA A 34 -21.44 28.54 -34.78
C ALA A 34 -20.94 28.13 -33.42
N ALA A 35 -21.80 27.56 -32.59
CA ALA A 35 -21.36 26.90 -31.39
C ALA A 35 -20.33 25.89 -31.87
N ALA A 36 -19.08 26.21 -31.64
CA ALA A 36 -18.01 25.20 -31.79
C ALA A 36 -18.56 23.98 -31.07
N LEU A 37 -18.68 22.87 -31.77
CA LEU A 37 -19.14 21.62 -31.19
C LEU A 37 -18.07 21.29 -30.14
N GLU A 38 -18.40 21.59 -28.88
CA GLU A 38 -17.52 21.32 -27.76
C GLU A 38 -17.43 19.81 -27.61
N VAL A 39 -16.24 19.27 -27.80
CA VAL A 39 -15.99 17.83 -27.67
C VAL A 39 -16.30 17.42 -26.22
N GLN A 40 -17.22 16.50 -26.08
CA GLN A 40 -17.57 15.99 -24.75
C GLN A 40 -16.76 14.73 -24.43
N PRO A 41 -16.46 14.46 -23.16
CA PRO A 41 -15.66 13.28 -22.77
C PRO A 41 -16.19 11.95 -23.31
N PHE A 42 -17.52 11.79 -23.46
CA PHE A 42 -18.11 10.58 -24.04
C PHE A 42 -17.89 10.43 -25.55
N ASP A 43 -17.51 11.49 -26.25
CA ASP A 43 -17.16 11.38 -27.67
C ASP A 43 -15.85 10.63 -27.88
N CYS A 44 -14.94 10.72 -26.93
CA CYS A 44 -13.67 9.99 -26.93
C CYS A 44 -13.89 8.46 -26.94
N ALA A 45 -14.91 7.99 -26.26
CA ALA A 45 -15.23 6.57 -26.16
C ALA A 45 -15.61 5.92 -27.50
N LYS A 46 -16.01 6.72 -28.49
CA LYS A 46 -16.38 6.21 -29.84
C LYS A 46 -15.16 5.65 -30.60
N CYS A 47 -13.95 6.14 -30.29
CA CYS A 47 -12.73 5.73 -30.96
C CYS A 47 -11.70 5.12 -29.96
N HIS A 48 -11.67 5.56 -28.71
CA HIS A 48 -10.68 5.18 -27.70
C HIS A 48 -11.25 4.21 -26.65
N VAL A 49 -11.95 3.16 -27.10
CA VAL A 49 -12.61 2.17 -26.20
C VAL A 49 -11.63 1.50 -25.24
N ALA A 50 -10.43 1.18 -25.72
CA ALA A 50 -9.40 0.52 -24.90
C ALA A 50 -8.98 1.40 -23.71
N GLN A 51 -8.71 2.69 -23.95
CA GLN A 51 -8.31 3.65 -22.93
C GLN A 51 -9.43 3.89 -21.91
N ILE A 52 -10.66 3.95 -22.36
CA ILE A 52 -11.83 4.04 -21.47
C ILE A 52 -11.92 2.81 -20.56
N ASN A 53 -11.79 1.63 -21.12
CA ASN A 53 -11.82 0.39 -20.33
C ASN A 53 -10.69 0.35 -19.30
N GLN A 54 -9.49 0.80 -19.66
CA GLN A 54 -8.35 0.87 -18.77
C GLN A 54 -8.61 1.82 -17.59
N ILE A 55 -9.05 3.05 -17.87
CA ILE A 55 -9.29 4.04 -16.82
C ILE A 55 -10.45 3.65 -15.90
N VAL A 56 -11.49 3.01 -16.44
CA VAL A 56 -12.60 2.49 -15.65
C VAL A 56 -12.17 1.33 -14.76
N ALA A 57 -11.31 0.45 -15.25
CA ALA A 57 -10.82 -0.69 -14.48
C ALA A 57 -9.84 -0.28 -13.36
N ASP A 58 -8.83 0.54 -13.69
CA ASP A 58 -7.69 0.79 -12.81
C ASP A 58 -7.21 2.25 -12.78
N GLY A 59 -8.04 3.18 -13.24
CA GLY A 59 -7.74 4.61 -13.27
C GLY A 59 -7.67 5.27 -11.89
N SER A 60 -8.14 4.58 -10.85
CA SER A 60 -8.20 5.13 -9.48
C SER A 60 -8.99 6.45 -9.47
N LYS A 61 -8.47 7.50 -8.86
CA LYS A 61 -9.11 8.83 -8.84
C LYS A 61 -9.25 9.47 -10.24
N HIS A 62 -8.42 9.09 -11.19
CA HIS A 62 -8.57 9.56 -12.57
C HIS A 62 -9.91 9.12 -13.19
N THR A 63 -10.54 8.06 -12.67
CA THR A 63 -11.87 7.62 -13.14
C THR A 63 -12.98 8.61 -12.78
N THR A 64 -12.86 9.28 -11.64
CA THR A 64 -13.97 10.05 -11.05
C THR A 64 -13.70 11.55 -10.93
N GLU A 65 -12.44 11.97 -10.87
CA GLU A 65 -12.08 13.36 -10.54
C GLU A 65 -11.61 14.18 -11.74
N ILE A 66 -11.28 13.51 -12.86
CA ILE A 66 -10.80 14.18 -14.07
C ILE A 66 -11.51 13.67 -15.32
N SER A 67 -11.52 14.50 -16.36
CA SER A 67 -12.01 14.13 -17.69
C SER A 67 -10.86 13.86 -18.65
N CYS A 68 -11.17 13.27 -19.80
CA CYS A 68 -10.17 13.06 -20.86
C CYS A 68 -9.50 14.37 -21.28
N LEU A 69 -10.24 15.47 -21.30
CA LEU A 69 -9.76 16.77 -21.77
C LEU A 69 -8.84 17.48 -20.76
N ASP A 70 -8.86 17.09 -19.49
CA ASP A 70 -7.93 17.64 -18.50
C ASP A 70 -6.50 17.18 -18.76
N CYS A 71 -6.32 15.96 -19.30
CA CYS A 71 -5.02 15.44 -19.72
C CYS A 71 -4.75 15.62 -21.21
N HIS A 72 -5.79 15.57 -22.05
CA HIS A 72 -5.71 15.67 -23.50
C HIS A 72 -6.43 16.93 -24.02
N PRO A 73 -5.88 18.14 -23.80
CA PRO A 73 -6.55 19.38 -24.18
C PRO A 73 -6.63 19.58 -25.70
N ARG A 74 -5.91 18.78 -26.48
CA ARG A 74 -5.87 18.82 -27.93
C ARG A 74 -5.88 17.43 -28.52
N HIS A 75 -6.37 17.31 -29.75
CA HIS A 75 -6.41 16.07 -30.51
C HIS A 75 -5.59 16.20 -31.81
N LEU A 76 -5.03 15.07 -32.28
CA LEU A 76 -4.43 15.03 -33.61
C LEU A 76 -5.46 15.41 -34.67
N PRO A 77 -5.08 16.15 -35.74
CA PRO A 77 -3.72 16.56 -36.11
C PRO A 77 -3.24 17.90 -35.52
N ASP A 78 -4.06 18.55 -34.67
CA ASP A 78 -3.79 19.92 -34.22
C ASP A 78 -2.56 20.03 -33.31
N SER A 79 -2.19 18.94 -32.64
CA SER A 79 -1.01 18.88 -31.81
C SER A 79 -0.46 17.46 -31.71
N THR A 80 0.86 17.31 -31.72
CA THR A 80 1.56 16.08 -31.37
C THR A 80 1.82 15.95 -29.87
N ASP A 81 1.73 17.08 -29.15
CA ASP A 81 1.82 17.16 -27.72
C ASP A 81 0.40 17.11 -27.13
N THR A 82 -0.04 15.92 -26.80
CA THR A 82 -1.43 15.64 -26.44
C THR A 82 -1.60 15.28 -24.96
N ILE A 83 -0.53 15.34 -24.16
CA ILE A 83 -0.58 14.96 -22.74
C ILE A 83 -0.07 16.12 -21.90
N THR A 84 -0.87 16.53 -20.92
CA THR A 84 -0.48 17.51 -19.90
C THR A 84 0.53 16.90 -18.94
N ASP A 85 1.52 17.67 -18.50
CA ASP A 85 2.48 17.24 -17.50
C ASP A 85 1.78 16.87 -16.17
N CYS A 86 2.12 15.73 -15.62
CA CYS A 86 1.54 15.21 -14.39
C CYS A 86 1.70 16.20 -13.22
N ILE A 87 2.80 16.92 -13.17
CA ILE A 87 3.12 17.88 -12.10
C ILE A 87 2.13 19.05 -12.04
N VAL A 88 1.38 19.33 -13.10
CA VAL A 88 0.37 20.40 -13.12
C VAL A 88 -0.74 20.14 -12.10
N CYS A 89 -1.07 18.88 -11.86
CA CYS A 89 -2.09 18.45 -10.90
C CYS A 89 -1.47 17.74 -9.68
N HIS A 90 -0.35 17.06 -9.87
CA HIS A 90 0.33 16.31 -8.83
C HIS A 90 1.43 17.15 -8.19
N GLU A 91 1.08 17.88 -7.12
CA GLU A 91 2.01 18.72 -6.36
C GLU A 91 1.91 18.46 -4.84
N GLY A 92 2.86 19.01 -4.09
CA GLY A 92 2.79 19.09 -2.63
C GLY A 92 3.20 17.83 -1.86
N GLN A 93 3.34 16.68 -2.49
CA GLN A 93 3.83 15.46 -1.85
C GLN A 93 5.25 15.15 -2.30
N GLN A 94 6.05 14.55 -1.41
CA GLN A 94 7.45 14.21 -1.71
C GLN A 94 7.56 13.27 -2.93
N HIS A 95 6.63 12.33 -3.07
CA HIS A 95 6.59 11.42 -4.21
C HIS A 95 6.49 12.17 -5.55
N TYR A 96 5.69 13.23 -5.62
CA TYR A 96 5.48 13.99 -6.86
C TYR A 96 6.69 14.84 -7.29
N GLN A 97 7.71 14.95 -6.44
CA GLN A 97 8.96 15.66 -6.75
C GLN A 97 10.01 14.78 -7.44
N ILE A 98 9.76 13.48 -7.57
CA ILE A 98 10.70 12.52 -8.16
C ILE A 98 10.92 12.77 -9.65
N GLY A 99 9.92 13.28 -10.36
CA GLY A 99 9.99 13.52 -11.82
C GLY A 99 9.92 12.21 -12.62
N ASP A 100 9.95 12.35 -13.96
CA ASP A 100 9.87 11.22 -14.91
C ASP A 100 8.80 10.16 -14.54
N CYS A 101 7.60 10.65 -14.28
CA CYS A 101 6.49 9.84 -13.77
C CYS A 101 6.19 8.62 -14.63
N LEU A 102 6.30 8.76 -15.97
CA LEU A 102 6.02 7.68 -16.91
C LEU A 102 7.05 6.56 -16.89
N HIS A 103 8.16 6.75 -16.19
CA HIS A 103 9.14 5.70 -15.97
C HIS A 103 8.58 4.57 -15.10
N CYS A 104 7.79 4.94 -14.10
CA CYS A 104 7.12 3.99 -13.20
C CYS A 104 5.64 3.82 -13.56
N HIS A 105 4.93 4.91 -13.85
CA HIS A 105 3.52 4.91 -14.25
C HIS A 105 3.39 4.79 -15.76
N MET A 106 3.81 3.67 -16.33
CA MET A 106 3.93 3.45 -17.78
C MET A 106 2.63 3.65 -18.54
N ASN A 107 1.49 3.51 -17.89
CA ASN A 107 0.18 3.75 -18.47
C ASN A 107 -0.61 4.74 -17.60
N PRO A 108 -0.74 6.00 -18.01
CA PRO A 108 -1.49 7.00 -17.26
C PRO A 108 -2.98 6.69 -17.06
N HIS A 109 -3.58 5.85 -17.94
CA HIS A 109 -4.95 5.39 -17.78
C HIS A 109 -5.11 4.31 -16.71
N MET A 110 -4.00 3.67 -16.31
CA MET A 110 -3.94 2.64 -15.28
C MET A 110 -2.73 2.91 -14.35
N PRO A 111 -2.70 4.07 -13.66
CA PRO A 111 -1.48 4.56 -13.02
C PRO A 111 -1.00 3.66 -11.87
N MET A 112 -1.89 2.82 -11.31
CA MET A 112 -1.57 1.96 -10.18
C MET A 112 -1.27 0.51 -10.57
N THR A 113 -1.52 0.11 -11.81
CA THR A 113 -1.46 -1.30 -12.21
C THR A 113 -0.06 -1.73 -12.65
N HIS A 114 0.62 -0.90 -13.42
CA HIS A 114 1.95 -1.21 -13.92
C HIS A 114 2.96 -0.19 -13.40
N LEU A 115 3.53 -0.46 -12.23
CA LEU A 115 4.55 0.39 -11.60
C LEU A 115 5.97 -0.02 -12.03
N ARG A 116 6.16 -0.59 -13.24
CA ARG A 116 7.42 -1.25 -13.48
C ARG A 116 7.94 -1.24 -14.89
N ASP A 117 9.17 -0.78 -15.05
CA ASP A 117 10.12 -1.34 -15.98
C ASP A 117 10.87 -2.50 -15.27
N PRO A 118 10.71 -3.77 -15.68
CA PRO A 118 11.40 -4.89 -15.04
C PRO A 118 12.92 -4.82 -15.15
N LEU A 119 13.44 -3.97 -15.99
CA LEU A 119 14.86 -3.78 -16.26
C LEU A 119 15.50 -2.70 -15.38
N LYS A 120 14.70 -1.87 -14.73
CA LYS A 120 15.19 -0.79 -13.87
C LYS A 120 14.88 -1.06 -12.40
N PRO A 121 15.92 -1.20 -11.56
CA PRO A 121 15.74 -1.39 -10.14
C PRO A 121 15.05 -0.18 -9.50
N ALA A 122 14.01 -0.41 -8.70
CA ALA A 122 13.30 0.62 -7.97
C ALA A 122 13.40 0.35 -6.46
N ARG A 123 13.88 1.33 -5.71
CA ARG A 123 13.96 1.30 -4.25
C ARG A 123 13.60 2.65 -3.64
N ASP A 124 14.31 3.70 -4.00
CA ASP A 124 14.18 5.02 -3.38
C ASP A 124 12.78 5.61 -3.62
N GLU A 125 12.23 5.37 -4.79
CA GLU A 125 10.88 5.77 -5.16
C GLU A 125 9.82 5.12 -4.27
N CYS A 126 10.00 3.83 -3.96
CA CYS A 126 9.11 3.09 -3.06
C CYS A 126 9.25 3.58 -1.62
N LEU A 127 10.47 3.85 -1.17
CA LEU A 127 10.77 4.28 0.19
C LEU A 127 10.30 5.71 0.49
N SER A 128 9.98 6.50 -0.52
CA SER A 128 9.38 7.82 -0.32
C SER A 128 8.02 7.73 0.41
N CYS A 129 7.30 6.61 0.26
CA CYS A 129 6.05 6.31 0.97
C CYS A 129 6.19 5.16 1.99
N HIS A 130 7.05 4.19 1.72
CA HIS A 130 7.25 2.98 2.52
C HIS A 130 8.57 3.02 3.32
N SER A 131 8.87 4.16 3.96
CA SER A 131 10.10 4.37 4.71
C SER A 131 10.28 3.41 5.90
N ASP A 132 9.18 3.03 6.55
CA ASP A 132 9.13 2.07 7.65
C ASP A 132 9.55 0.67 7.20
N VAL A 133 9.13 0.25 6.01
CA VAL A 133 9.57 -1.02 5.40
C VAL A 133 11.07 -1.01 5.18
N GLY A 134 11.60 0.08 4.61
CA GLY A 134 13.05 0.23 4.40
C GLY A 134 13.83 0.20 5.70
N GLN A 135 13.36 0.87 6.75
CA GLN A 135 13.97 0.85 8.08
C GLN A 135 13.94 -0.56 8.69
N GLY A 136 12.82 -1.26 8.58
CA GLY A 136 12.71 -2.64 9.06
C GLY A 136 13.68 -3.58 8.36
N MET A 137 13.79 -3.50 7.03
CA MET A 137 14.77 -4.29 6.26
C MET A 137 16.22 -3.96 6.64
N ALA A 138 16.52 -2.71 6.94
CA ALA A 138 17.86 -2.29 7.36
C ALA A 138 18.18 -2.75 8.80
N ALA A 139 17.18 -2.77 9.68
CA ALA A 139 17.33 -3.24 11.06
C ALA A 139 17.49 -4.77 11.16
N SER A 140 16.93 -5.52 10.20
CA SER A 140 17.04 -6.99 10.14
C SER A 140 17.53 -7.42 8.74
N PRO A 141 18.85 -7.24 8.45
CA PRO A 141 19.40 -7.54 7.14
C PRO A 141 19.22 -9.02 6.75
N SER A 142 18.84 -9.24 5.51
CA SER A 142 18.66 -10.57 4.93
C SER A 142 18.91 -10.51 3.42
N ARG A 143 18.85 -11.65 2.73
CA ARG A 143 18.89 -11.68 1.25
C ARG A 143 17.77 -10.85 0.63
N HIS A 144 16.61 -10.74 1.28
CA HIS A 144 15.51 -9.91 0.81
C HIS A 144 15.88 -8.41 0.85
N SER A 145 16.67 -7.98 1.83
CA SER A 145 17.10 -6.58 1.92
C SER A 145 18.12 -6.17 0.84
N GLU A 146 18.71 -7.14 0.14
CA GLU A 146 19.60 -6.91 -0.99
C GLU A 146 18.84 -6.76 -2.32
N LEU A 147 17.58 -7.19 -2.38
CA LEU A 147 16.75 -7.15 -3.59
C LEU A 147 16.09 -5.78 -3.75
N PHE A 148 15.83 -5.41 -5.00
CA PHE A 148 14.99 -4.25 -5.30
C PHE A 148 13.51 -4.56 -5.08
N CYS A 149 12.73 -3.57 -4.68
CA CYS A 149 11.32 -3.75 -4.33
C CYS A 149 10.52 -4.37 -5.48
N ASN A 150 10.76 -3.91 -6.69
CA ASN A 150 10.13 -4.42 -7.90
C ASN A 150 10.63 -5.79 -8.37
N ARG A 151 11.55 -6.43 -7.64
CA ARG A 151 11.88 -7.86 -7.88
C ARG A 151 10.75 -8.77 -7.42
N CYS A 152 10.02 -8.33 -6.39
CA CYS A 152 8.92 -9.07 -5.79
C CYS A 152 7.56 -8.43 -6.12
N HIS A 153 7.46 -7.10 -6.09
CA HIS A 153 6.21 -6.37 -6.31
C HIS A 153 6.11 -5.91 -7.77
N ASN A 154 5.33 -6.64 -8.59
CA ASN A 154 5.07 -6.29 -9.98
C ASN A 154 3.99 -5.22 -10.10
N HIS A 155 3.05 -5.18 -9.15
CA HIS A 155 1.96 -4.22 -9.08
C HIS A 155 1.88 -3.63 -7.68
N HIS A 156 1.32 -2.43 -7.57
CA HIS A 156 1.09 -1.81 -6.26
C HIS A 156 0.04 -2.60 -5.48
N LYS A 157 0.32 -2.85 -4.19
CA LYS A 157 -0.48 -3.71 -3.28
C LYS A 157 -0.44 -5.22 -3.62
N GLU A 158 0.34 -5.63 -4.58
CA GLU A 158 0.56 -7.05 -4.83
C GLU A 158 1.35 -7.67 -3.66
N ILE A 159 0.93 -8.83 -3.23
CA ILE A 159 1.66 -9.68 -2.31
C ILE A 159 2.13 -10.90 -3.10
N PRO A 160 3.45 -11.00 -3.39
CA PRO A 160 3.97 -12.11 -4.19
C PRO A 160 3.89 -13.43 -3.44
N GLU A 161 3.74 -14.52 -4.19
CA GLU A 161 3.70 -15.87 -3.64
C GLU A 161 5.11 -16.32 -3.22
N CYS A 162 5.27 -16.67 -1.94
CA CYS A 162 6.56 -17.07 -1.38
C CYS A 162 7.11 -18.33 -2.09
N LEU A 163 6.23 -19.22 -2.49
CA LEU A 163 6.58 -20.52 -3.08
C LEU A 163 7.05 -20.43 -4.54
N GLU A 164 6.97 -19.30 -5.17
CA GLU A 164 7.59 -19.05 -6.48
C GLU A 164 9.12 -19.08 -6.42
N CYS A 165 9.69 -18.75 -5.25
CA CYS A 165 11.12 -18.70 -5.04
C CYS A 165 11.62 -19.64 -3.93
N HIS A 166 10.75 -19.96 -2.96
CA HIS A 166 11.10 -20.78 -1.79
C HIS A 166 10.42 -22.15 -1.82
N GLY A 167 11.14 -23.17 -1.36
CA GLY A 167 10.52 -24.46 -1.08
C GLY A 167 9.70 -24.42 0.20
N ALA A 168 8.59 -25.15 0.23
CA ALA A 168 7.79 -25.34 1.43
C ALA A 168 8.56 -26.16 2.48
N HIS A 169 8.40 -25.84 3.76
CA HIS A 169 8.97 -26.61 4.87
C HIS A 169 8.15 -27.88 5.16
N LEU A 170 6.87 -27.85 4.88
CA LEU A 170 5.93 -28.97 5.01
C LEU A 170 5.21 -29.17 3.69
N GLU A 171 4.85 -30.42 3.42
CA GLU A 171 3.95 -30.76 2.34
C GLU A 171 2.61 -30.05 2.50
N GLU A 172 2.02 -29.58 1.42
CA GLU A 172 0.75 -28.81 1.40
C GLU A 172 0.78 -27.43 2.11
N GLN A 173 1.96 -26.89 2.45
CA GLN A 173 2.08 -25.56 3.03
C GLN A 173 1.76 -24.48 1.99
N THR A 174 0.99 -23.47 2.43
CA THR A 174 0.61 -22.31 1.62
C THR A 174 1.42 -21.06 2.01
N ALA A 175 1.38 -20.02 1.17
CA ALA A 175 1.99 -18.73 1.49
C ALA A 175 1.46 -18.14 2.80
N THR A 176 0.17 -18.32 3.10
CA THR A 176 -0.43 -17.87 4.37
C THR A 176 0.22 -18.53 5.58
N ASP A 177 0.67 -19.77 5.46
CA ASP A 177 1.33 -20.47 6.56
C ASP A 177 2.72 -19.91 6.85
N CYS A 178 3.41 -19.39 5.81
CA CYS A 178 4.71 -18.74 5.99
C CYS A 178 4.60 -17.49 6.88
N PHE A 179 3.56 -16.70 6.72
CA PHE A 179 3.32 -15.48 7.50
C PHE A 179 3.00 -15.73 8.98
N ARG A 180 2.76 -16.97 9.38
CA ARG A 180 2.61 -17.33 10.80
C ARG A 180 3.91 -17.21 11.60
N CYS A 181 5.04 -17.20 10.91
CA CYS A 181 6.37 -17.12 11.52
C CYS A 181 7.23 -16.04 10.89
N HIS A 182 7.16 -15.85 9.58
CA HIS A 182 8.02 -14.95 8.83
C HIS A 182 7.31 -13.64 8.45
N GLN A 183 8.01 -12.54 8.60
CA GLN A 183 7.64 -11.27 7.99
C GLN A 183 8.43 -11.12 6.68
N ALA A 184 7.76 -10.89 5.55
CA ALA A 184 8.41 -10.91 4.24
C ALA A 184 9.62 -9.96 4.12
N HIS A 185 9.55 -8.78 4.74
CA HIS A 185 10.63 -7.80 4.74
C HIS A 185 11.68 -8.03 5.83
N GLN A 186 11.39 -8.87 6.81
CA GLN A 186 12.27 -9.22 7.94
C GLN A 186 12.22 -10.74 8.18
N PRO A 187 12.53 -11.57 7.16
CA PRO A 187 12.25 -13.02 7.20
C PRO A 187 13.03 -13.78 8.27
N LEU A 188 14.12 -13.22 8.76
CA LEU A 188 14.92 -13.82 9.82
C LEU A 188 14.41 -13.48 11.23
N GLN A 189 13.51 -12.50 11.37
CA GLN A 189 12.78 -12.26 12.61
C GLN A 189 11.58 -13.21 12.68
N ILE A 190 11.79 -14.35 13.28
CA ILE A 190 10.76 -15.38 13.41
C ILE A 190 9.96 -15.08 14.69
N VAL A 191 8.71 -14.66 14.52
CA VAL A 191 7.78 -14.39 15.61
C VAL A 191 6.55 -15.29 15.44
N PRO A 192 6.50 -16.44 16.13
CA PRO A 192 5.34 -17.33 16.06
C PRO A 192 4.07 -16.61 16.50
N SER A 193 3.05 -16.57 15.64
CA SER A 193 1.78 -15.89 15.91
C SER A 193 0.76 -16.81 16.56
N GLY A 194 0.16 -16.37 17.66
CA GLY A 194 -1.02 -17.00 18.27
C GLY A 194 -0.84 -18.50 18.57
N TYR A 195 -1.91 -19.29 18.36
CA TYR A 195 -1.83 -20.75 18.42
C TYR A 195 -1.18 -21.29 17.14
N LEU A 196 -0.03 -21.92 17.28
CA LEU A 196 0.68 -22.56 16.18
C LEU A 196 0.76 -24.07 16.45
N PRO A 197 0.31 -24.95 15.54
CA PRO A 197 0.43 -26.39 15.69
C PRO A 197 1.90 -26.80 15.87
N ALA A 198 2.18 -27.75 16.76
CA ALA A 198 3.54 -28.23 17.04
C ALA A 198 4.24 -28.82 15.79
N SER A 199 3.49 -29.19 14.75
CA SER A 199 4.04 -29.64 13.47
C SER A 199 4.97 -28.61 12.83
N PHE A 200 4.68 -27.30 12.96
CA PHE A 200 5.53 -26.24 12.45
C PHE A 200 6.86 -26.12 13.18
N CYS A 201 6.85 -26.32 14.49
CA CYS A 201 8.07 -26.29 15.31
C CYS A 201 8.95 -27.54 15.07
N ARG A 202 8.32 -28.68 14.86
CA ARG A 202 8.97 -29.99 14.63
C ARG A 202 9.84 -30.03 13.38
N ILE A 203 9.63 -29.16 12.42
CA ILE A 203 10.48 -29.04 11.21
C ILE A 203 11.94 -28.89 11.60
N CYS A 204 12.23 -28.02 12.58
CA CYS A 204 13.59 -27.74 13.06
C CYS A 204 13.86 -28.40 14.43
N HIS A 205 12.85 -28.52 15.30
CA HIS A 205 12.97 -28.96 16.69
C HIS A 205 12.38 -30.36 16.91
N GLN A 206 12.79 -31.35 16.10
CA GLN A 206 12.26 -32.71 16.15
C GLN A 206 12.50 -33.38 17.51
N GLU A 207 13.71 -33.21 18.08
CA GLU A 207 14.07 -33.82 19.35
C GLU A 207 13.30 -33.20 20.53
N SER A 208 13.22 -31.87 20.59
CA SER A 208 12.46 -31.19 21.65
C SER A 208 10.99 -31.57 21.62
N ALA A 209 10.40 -31.63 20.41
CA ALA A 209 9.01 -32.03 20.26
C ALA A 209 8.76 -33.49 20.65
N ARG A 210 9.69 -34.40 20.33
CA ARG A 210 9.62 -35.81 20.76
C ARG A 210 9.72 -35.91 22.27
N ASN A 211 10.74 -35.26 22.89
CA ASN A 211 10.94 -35.26 24.32
C ASN A 211 9.70 -34.76 25.07
N LEU A 212 9.06 -33.69 24.57
CA LEU A 212 7.84 -33.15 25.17
C LEU A 212 6.65 -34.10 25.03
N ALA A 213 6.56 -34.83 23.91
CA ALA A 213 5.49 -35.81 23.70
C ALA A 213 5.66 -37.08 24.58
N GLU A 214 6.91 -37.42 24.92
CA GLU A 214 7.26 -38.62 25.70
C GLU A 214 7.39 -38.34 27.20
N THR A 215 7.37 -37.06 27.63
CA THR A 215 7.47 -36.73 29.06
C THR A 215 6.24 -37.24 29.84
N ASN A 216 6.47 -37.68 31.07
CA ASN A 216 5.41 -38.12 31.97
C ASN A 216 4.95 -37.03 32.94
N THR A 217 5.27 -35.79 32.65
CA THR A 217 4.90 -34.60 33.43
C THR A 217 3.71 -33.89 32.83
N ASN A 218 3.14 -32.93 33.58
CA ASN A 218 2.04 -32.10 33.09
C ASN A 218 2.41 -31.17 31.89
N HIS A 219 3.68 -31.16 31.46
CA HIS A 219 4.10 -30.47 30.29
C HIS A 219 3.70 -31.17 28.97
N VAL A 220 3.39 -32.48 29.04
CA VAL A 220 2.88 -33.23 27.89
C VAL A 220 1.64 -32.54 27.33
N GLY A 221 1.61 -32.31 26.02
CA GLY A 221 0.49 -31.69 25.34
C GLY A 221 0.41 -30.15 25.47
N ILE A 222 1.33 -29.50 26.19
CA ILE A 222 1.41 -28.04 26.18
C ILE A 222 1.91 -27.59 24.80
N ASN A 223 1.22 -26.61 24.23
CA ASN A 223 1.62 -26.04 22.94
C ASN A 223 2.94 -25.26 23.08
N CYS A 224 3.84 -25.40 22.11
CA CYS A 224 5.17 -24.80 22.13
C CYS A 224 5.12 -23.29 22.37
N VAL A 225 4.22 -22.58 21.70
CA VAL A 225 4.08 -21.11 21.82
C VAL A 225 3.44 -20.68 23.16
N SER A 226 2.92 -21.60 23.97
CA SER A 226 2.48 -21.26 25.32
C SER A 226 3.65 -20.94 26.25
N CYS A 227 4.81 -21.55 25.99
CA CYS A 227 6.07 -21.29 26.69
C CYS A 227 6.97 -20.34 25.87
N HIS A 228 7.18 -20.62 24.60
CA HIS A 228 8.06 -19.85 23.71
C HIS A 228 7.28 -18.70 23.10
N LYS A 229 7.22 -17.58 23.80
CA LYS A 229 6.52 -16.35 23.38
C LYS A 229 7.53 -15.32 22.87
N GLY A 230 7.15 -14.60 21.81
CA GLY A 230 7.96 -13.51 21.26
C GLY A 230 8.93 -13.95 20.17
N GLU A 231 9.96 -13.16 19.95
CA GLU A 231 10.93 -13.38 18.88
C GLU A 231 11.80 -14.63 19.15
N HIS A 232 11.99 -15.43 18.11
CA HIS A 232 12.83 -16.63 18.17
C HIS A 232 14.32 -16.26 18.05
N PRO A 233 15.21 -16.82 18.89
CA PRO A 233 14.95 -17.79 19.96
C PRO A 233 14.51 -17.12 21.27
N SER A 234 13.42 -17.58 21.83
CA SER A 234 12.93 -17.12 23.14
C SER A 234 12.83 -18.28 24.10
N THR A 235 13.51 -18.20 25.23
CA THR A 235 13.48 -19.21 26.29
C THR A 235 12.81 -18.63 27.53
N PRO A 236 11.63 -19.14 27.95
CA PRO A 236 10.94 -18.65 29.13
C PRO A 236 11.69 -19.06 30.40
N ALA A 237 11.56 -18.27 31.46
CA ALA A 237 12.02 -18.66 32.77
C ALA A 237 11.01 -19.62 33.41
N CYS A 238 11.50 -20.70 34.01
CA CYS A 238 10.64 -21.68 34.70
C CYS A 238 9.81 -21.01 35.81
N GLN A 239 10.38 -20.00 36.44
CA GLN A 239 9.77 -19.23 37.54
C GLN A 239 8.55 -18.42 37.13
N ASP A 240 8.39 -18.10 35.82
CA ASP A 240 7.24 -17.36 35.33
C ASP A 240 5.92 -18.11 35.53
N CYS A 241 5.99 -19.45 35.64
CA CYS A 241 4.87 -20.31 35.88
C CYS A 241 4.96 -21.03 37.23
N HIS A 242 6.15 -21.43 37.64
CA HIS A 242 6.35 -22.31 38.80
C HIS A 242 6.72 -21.57 40.10
N GLY A 243 7.10 -20.30 40.01
CA GLY A 243 7.66 -19.59 41.15
C GLY A 243 8.94 -20.25 41.66
N LEU A 244 9.10 -20.37 42.97
CA LEU A 244 10.22 -21.02 43.65
C LEU A 244 9.75 -22.25 44.44
N PRO A 245 9.60 -23.42 43.82
CA PRO A 245 8.95 -24.58 44.39
C PRO A 245 9.79 -25.28 45.47
N HIS A 246 11.08 -25.05 45.52
CA HIS A 246 12.01 -25.62 46.51
C HIS A 246 12.30 -24.67 47.69
N SER A 247 13.00 -25.17 48.72
CA SER A 247 13.42 -24.33 49.83
C SER A 247 14.41 -23.25 49.39
N GLN A 248 14.45 -22.14 50.13
CA GLN A 248 15.35 -21.04 49.89
C GLN A 248 16.83 -21.45 49.87
N VAL A 249 17.18 -22.49 50.71
CA VAL A 249 18.55 -23.04 50.71
C VAL A 249 18.91 -23.66 49.39
N ILE A 250 18.00 -24.36 48.74
CA ILE A 250 18.23 -24.94 47.40
C ILE A 250 18.37 -23.85 46.36
N HIS A 251 17.45 -22.87 46.35
CA HIS A 251 17.52 -21.77 45.38
C HIS A 251 18.72 -20.88 45.55
N SER A 252 19.29 -20.71 46.75
CA SER A 252 20.47 -19.94 46.97
C SER A 252 21.76 -20.62 46.44
N LYS A 253 21.73 -21.95 46.34
CA LYS A 253 22.88 -22.75 45.82
C LYS A 253 22.75 -23.08 44.34
N HIS A 254 21.54 -23.26 43.86
CA HIS A 254 21.20 -23.69 42.49
C HIS A 254 20.19 -22.73 41.93
N GLN A 255 20.67 -21.71 41.19
CA GLN A 255 19.84 -20.67 40.60
C GLN A 255 19.24 -21.10 39.26
N ASN A 256 19.88 -22.05 38.58
CA ASN A 256 19.41 -22.59 37.33
C ASN A 256 18.70 -23.92 37.55
N CYS A 257 17.43 -23.96 37.27
CA CYS A 257 16.58 -25.14 37.41
C CYS A 257 17.12 -26.34 36.61
N LEU A 258 17.75 -26.07 35.45
CA LEU A 258 18.28 -27.11 34.56
C LEU A 258 19.55 -27.81 35.13
N GLU A 259 20.13 -27.31 36.21
CA GLU A 259 21.23 -28.04 36.90
C GLU A 259 20.74 -29.39 37.45
N CYS A 260 19.48 -29.46 37.83
CA CYS A 260 18.84 -30.69 38.35
C CYS A 260 17.80 -31.27 37.38
N HIS A 261 17.06 -30.41 36.66
CA HIS A 261 15.99 -30.84 35.79
C HIS A 261 16.45 -31.11 34.34
N VAL A 262 17.68 -30.90 34.02
CA VAL A 262 18.42 -31.23 32.77
C VAL A 262 17.85 -30.69 31.49
N ASP A 263 16.56 -30.98 31.18
CA ASP A 263 15.90 -30.56 29.94
C ASP A 263 14.44 -30.21 30.25
N ALA A 264 14.03 -29.02 29.85
CA ALA A 264 12.67 -28.53 30.03
C ALA A 264 11.61 -29.34 29.26
N HIS A 265 11.98 -29.97 28.16
CA HIS A 265 11.09 -30.82 27.35
C HIS A 265 11.03 -32.27 27.83
N ARG A 266 12.02 -32.70 28.60
CA ARG A 266 12.11 -34.05 29.13
C ARG A 266 12.31 -34.02 30.62
N LEU A 267 11.45 -33.28 31.33
CA LEU A 267 11.50 -33.24 32.77
C LEU A 267 11.29 -34.64 33.35
N ILE A 268 12.18 -35.05 34.22
CA ILE A 268 12.02 -36.28 34.98
C ILE A 268 11.30 -35.88 36.28
N SER A 269 10.08 -36.38 36.49
CA SER A 269 9.44 -36.26 37.79
C SER A 269 10.33 -36.97 38.78
N GLY A 270 10.95 -36.21 39.69
CA GLY A 270 11.73 -36.80 40.79
C GLY A 270 10.84 -37.73 41.59
N ARG A 271 11.33 -38.92 41.84
CA ARG A 271 10.74 -39.83 42.81
C ARG A 271 10.91 -39.28 44.24
#